data_203023fc0e2faf33feec9d7f0ed6220b
#
_entry.id   203023fc0e2faf33feec9d7f0ed6220b
#
_cell.length_a   1.000
_cell.length_b   1.000
_cell.length_c   1.000
_cell.angle_alpha   90.00
_cell.angle_beta   90.00
_cell.angle_gamma   90.00
#
_symmetry.space_group_name_H-M   'P 1'
#
loop_
_entity.id
_entity.type
_entity.pdbx_description
1 polymer ?
#
loop_
_entity_poly.entity_id
_entity_poly.type
_entity_poly.pdbx_seq_one_letter_code
_entity_poly.pdbx_strand_id
1 'polypeptide(L)'
;MEPTIVPEVARRFTIGFLFVTHIQFAAFLIGLFSLAVSFEFFSLLNRGDENLDRLAHGLAKTAAYMYSTGAVLAFMVMFFATIFWPTFWYTIIRINFWPFFLEAITFALTILYLFPWYFTWHRLANFRWVHLSLGAALIVSVYFQQSLIDVVAAYMLTSVPPALFLRVFFNPTVIPLDMHRIVGDISFAGFVVAGYGAFRTLRAREAKERGYYDWMGSLGLIAGLAFMFLQPAIGIEYLQEIRSASPGAFSVMMRGHNSWLFLLQVLFLSILFVASMVYILLQVRKSGASGARWLTGLLIVAILSALLLVQPRVIGPSQEYMWVNWVNPIGAMQPWKYIAFAGMTLSGIAAVAIYTGKYRGGLRWGYLERGGRGSQYVLLGLALFASGMMALMGYIRENSRIPYLIYYQQRLDQPERFPELRPTPTPGPGGFGVEGQPEGGAQ
;
A
#
# COMPACT_ATOMS: atom_id res chain seq x y z
N MET A 1 -34.72 -20.52 -8.87
CA MET A 1 -34.14 -19.43 -8.02
C MET A 1 -35.00 -18.20 -8.22
N GLU A 2 -35.55 -17.65 -7.15
CA GLU A 2 -36.27 -16.37 -7.25
C GLU A 2 -35.27 -15.29 -7.73
N PRO A 3 -35.69 -14.37 -8.60
CA PRO A 3 -34.83 -13.29 -9.06
C PRO A 3 -34.39 -12.45 -7.87
N THR A 4 -33.09 -12.35 -7.66
CA THR A 4 -32.52 -11.47 -6.62
C THR A 4 -33.01 -10.06 -6.88
N ILE A 5 -33.64 -9.45 -5.89
CA ILE A 5 -34.22 -8.08 -5.94
C ILE A 5 -33.12 -7.03 -6.27
N VAL A 6 -31.85 -7.36 -5.97
CA VAL A 6 -30.71 -6.46 -6.21
C VAL A 6 -30.03 -6.77 -7.55
N PRO A 7 -29.94 -5.80 -8.47
CA PRO A 7 -29.26 -5.96 -9.75
C PRO A 7 -27.80 -6.40 -9.60
N GLU A 8 -27.28 -7.22 -10.51
CA GLU A 8 -25.92 -7.75 -10.48
C GLU A 8 -24.85 -6.62 -10.41
N VAL A 9 -25.03 -5.54 -11.15
CA VAL A 9 -24.15 -4.38 -11.13
C VAL A 9 -24.07 -3.77 -9.73
N ALA A 10 -25.21 -3.66 -9.03
CA ALA A 10 -25.25 -3.11 -7.67
C ALA A 10 -24.55 -4.05 -6.66
N ARG A 11 -24.71 -5.37 -6.81
CA ARG A 11 -24.02 -6.37 -5.98
C ARG A 11 -22.49 -6.27 -6.15
N ARG A 12 -22.01 -6.23 -7.39
CA ARG A 12 -20.57 -6.10 -7.70
C ARG A 12 -19.99 -4.79 -7.18
N PHE A 13 -20.72 -3.69 -7.39
CA PHE A 13 -20.29 -2.38 -6.90
C PHE A 13 -20.19 -2.37 -5.37
N THR A 14 -21.20 -2.86 -4.68
CA THR A 14 -21.24 -2.88 -3.21
C THR A 14 -20.09 -3.69 -2.63
N ILE A 15 -19.86 -4.91 -3.13
CA ILE A 15 -18.75 -5.75 -2.67
C ILE A 15 -17.41 -5.07 -2.99
N GLY A 16 -17.19 -4.62 -4.22
CA GLY A 16 -15.93 -3.96 -4.61
C GLY A 16 -15.64 -2.71 -3.79
N PHE A 17 -16.64 -1.86 -3.56
CA PHE A 17 -16.50 -0.66 -2.74
C PHE A 17 -16.15 -0.99 -1.29
N LEU A 18 -16.83 -1.97 -0.67
CA LEU A 18 -16.56 -2.39 0.70
C LEU A 18 -15.15 -2.99 0.84
N PHE A 19 -14.75 -3.85 -0.10
CA PHE A 19 -13.39 -4.42 -0.10
C PHE A 19 -12.32 -3.35 -0.20
N VAL A 20 -12.42 -2.44 -1.17
CA VAL A 20 -11.43 -1.37 -1.35
C VAL A 20 -11.39 -0.46 -0.12
N THR A 21 -12.54 -0.10 0.44
CA THR A 21 -12.62 0.73 1.64
C THR A 21 -12.02 0.02 2.84
N HIS A 22 -12.36 -1.26 3.06
CA HIS A 22 -11.81 -2.05 4.16
C HIS A 22 -10.29 -2.21 4.05
N ILE A 23 -9.77 -2.53 2.86
CA ILE A 23 -8.32 -2.67 2.63
C ILE A 23 -7.58 -1.35 2.93
N GLN A 24 -8.13 -0.20 2.53
CA GLN A 24 -7.52 1.10 2.84
C GLN A 24 -7.49 1.38 4.35
N PHE A 25 -8.57 1.06 5.06
CA PHE A 25 -8.62 1.19 6.51
C PHE A 25 -7.64 0.26 7.20
N ALA A 26 -7.57 -1.01 6.80
CA ALA A 26 -6.63 -1.99 7.33
C ALA A 26 -5.18 -1.57 7.09
N ALA A 27 -4.82 -1.20 5.87
CA ALA A 27 -3.51 -0.72 5.49
C ALA A 27 -3.08 0.50 6.33
N PHE A 28 -3.98 1.48 6.47
CA PHE A 28 -3.71 2.66 7.29
C PHE A 28 -3.50 2.31 8.77
N LEU A 29 -4.33 1.43 9.33
CA LEU A 29 -4.23 0.98 10.72
C LEU A 29 -2.90 0.27 11.01
N ILE A 30 -2.51 -0.67 10.15
CA ILE A 30 -1.27 -1.43 10.27
C ILE A 30 -0.06 -0.47 10.25
N GLY A 31 -0.07 0.47 9.31
CA GLY A 31 0.94 1.51 9.23
C GLY A 31 0.94 2.44 10.44
N LEU A 32 -0.23 2.82 10.98
CA LEU A 32 -0.32 3.64 12.19
C LEU A 32 0.24 2.94 13.41
N PHE A 33 -0.06 1.66 13.63
CA PHE A 33 0.51 0.89 14.72
C PHE A 33 2.03 0.83 14.61
N SER A 34 2.54 0.55 13.41
CA SER A 34 3.97 0.49 13.14
C SER A 34 4.67 1.81 13.43
N LEU A 35 4.11 2.93 12.99
CA LEU A 35 4.65 4.26 13.26
C LEU A 35 4.55 4.65 14.73
N ALA A 36 3.42 4.35 15.40
CA ALA A 36 3.21 4.70 16.81
C ALA A 36 4.21 3.98 17.71
N VAL A 37 4.39 2.67 17.55
CA VAL A 37 5.36 1.89 18.33
C VAL A 37 6.79 2.28 17.99
N SER A 38 7.09 2.58 16.72
CA SER A 38 8.42 3.06 16.33
C SER A 38 8.73 4.42 16.94
N PHE A 39 7.80 5.36 16.97
CA PHE A 39 8.01 6.68 17.59
C PHE A 39 8.09 6.59 19.11
N GLU A 40 7.35 5.69 19.75
CA GLU A 40 7.51 5.38 21.18
C GLU A 40 8.91 4.85 21.45
N PHE A 41 9.39 3.89 20.67
CA PHE A 41 10.76 3.36 20.78
C PHE A 41 11.82 4.45 20.60
N PHE A 42 11.69 5.30 19.57
CA PHE A 42 12.62 6.43 19.37
C PHE A 42 12.53 7.48 20.48
N SER A 43 11.35 7.71 21.05
CA SER A 43 11.22 8.58 22.25
C SER A 43 12.06 8.03 23.40
N LEU A 44 12.00 6.73 23.67
CA LEU A 44 12.79 6.08 24.72
C LEU A 44 14.30 6.20 24.47
N LEU A 45 14.75 5.97 23.24
CA LEU A 45 16.16 6.11 22.88
C LEU A 45 16.67 7.56 23.03
N ASN A 46 15.80 8.55 22.80
CA ASN A 46 16.11 9.97 22.91
C ASN A 46 15.77 10.56 24.30
N ARG A 47 15.96 9.77 25.35
CA ARG A 47 15.76 10.18 26.76
C ARG A 47 14.35 10.70 27.07
N GLY A 48 13.35 10.19 26.37
CA GLY A 48 11.96 10.56 26.58
C GLY A 48 11.56 11.86 25.85
N ASP A 49 11.95 12.02 24.59
CA ASP A 49 11.54 13.17 23.78
C ASP A 49 10.01 13.34 23.81
N GLU A 50 9.55 14.44 24.41
CA GLU A 50 8.12 14.72 24.64
C GLU A 50 7.32 14.88 23.34
N ASN A 51 7.94 15.36 22.26
CA ASN A 51 7.26 15.53 20.98
C ASN A 51 7.05 14.17 20.30
N LEU A 52 8.04 13.27 20.37
CA LEU A 52 7.92 11.89 19.88
C LEU A 52 6.89 11.09 20.69
N ASP A 53 6.92 11.22 22.03
CA ASP A 53 5.95 10.57 22.92
C ASP A 53 4.51 11.07 22.64
N ARG A 54 4.32 12.39 22.55
CA ARG A 54 3.04 13.01 22.16
C ARG A 54 2.56 12.51 20.79
N LEU A 55 3.46 12.38 19.82
CA LEU A 55 3.12 11.87 18.50
C LEU A 55 2.71 10.40 18.57
N ALA A 56 3.52 9.56 19.20
CA ALA A 56 3.25 8.14 19.36
C ALA A 56 1.90 7.88 20.04
N HIS A 57 1.63 8.57 21.16
CA HIS A 57 0.35 8.49 21.86
C HIS A 57 -0.83 8.99 21.00
N GLY A 58 -0.65 10.08 20.25
CA GLY A 58 -1.66 10.58 19.32
C GLY A 58 -2.02 9.60 18.22
N LEU A 59 -1.02 8.92 17.65
CA LEU A 59 -1.22 7.87 16.66
C LEU A 59 -1.87 6.63 17.28
N ALA A 60 -1.43 6.19 18.46
CA ALA A 60 -2.03 5.08 19.20
C ALA A 60 -3.52 5.32 19.49
N LYS A 61 -3.85 6.54 19.94
CA LYS A 61 -5.24 6.96 20.15
C LYS A 61 -6.07 6.88 18.87
N THR A 62 -5.55 7.42 17.77
CA THR A 62 -6.23 7.40 16.47
C THR A 62 -6.45 5.96 16.01
N ALA A 63 -5.42 5.11 16.12
CA ALA A 63 -5.48 3.71 15.73
C ALA A 63 -6.49 2.92 16.57
N ALA A 64 -6.58 3.16 17.90
CA ALA A 64 -7.55 2.50 18.76
C ALA A 64 -9.01 2.82 18.37
N TYR A 65 -9.31 4.09 18.01
CA TYR A 65 -10.63 4.46 17.50
C TYR A 65 -10.91 3.86 16.12
N MET A 66 -9.94 3.92 15.21
CA MET A 66 -10.11 3.42 13.86
C MET A 66 -10.21 1.89 13.80
N TYR A 67 -9.60 1.18 14.74
CA TYR A 67 -9.70 -0.28 14.80
C TYR A 67 -11.15 -0.75 14.94
N SER A 68 -11.92 -0.08 15.80
CA SER A 68 -13.36 -0.38 15.96
C SER A 68 -14.14 -0.14 14.66
N THR A 69 -13.85 0.94 13.94
CA THR A 69 -14.46 1.25 12.64
C THR A 69 -14.06 0.23 11.59
N GLY A 70 -12.78 -0.16 11.56
CA GLY A 70 -12.24 -1.18 10.66
C GLY A 70 -12.89 -2.56 10.88
N ALA A 71 -13.16 -2.93 12.12
CA ALA A 71 -13.88 -4.17 12.46
C ALA A 71 -15.31 -4.18 11.91
N VAL A 72 -16.02 -3.06 11.98
CA VAL A 72 -17.37 -2.92 11.37
C VAL A 72 -17.30 -3.06 9.85
N LEU A 73 -16.31 -2.45 9.20
CA LEU A 73 -16.11 -2.60 7.76
C LEU A 73 -15.78 -4.05 7.36
N ALA A 74 -14.95 -4.75 8.14
CA ALA A 74 -14.67 -6.17 7.93
C ALA A 74 -15.93 -7.02 8.02
N PHE A 75 -16.75 -6.79 9.06
CA PHE A 75 -18.04 -7.45 9.21
C PHE A 75 -18.96 -7.18 8.01
N MET A 76 -19.04 -5.93 7.53
CA MET A 76 -19.84 -5.59 6.35
C MET A 76 -19.36 -6.35 5.10
N VAL A 77 -18.04 -6.46 4.88
CA VAL A 77 -17.48 -7.25 3.77
C VAL A 77 -17.97 -8.70 3.85
N MET A 78 -17.81 -9.34 5.01
CA MET A 78 -18.24 -10.74 5.23
C MET A 78 -19.75 -10.91 5.04
N PHE A 79 -20.54 -10.00 5.60
CA PHE A 79 -21.99 -10.02 5.54
C PHE A 79 -22.50 -9.93 4.09
N PHE A 80 -22.06 -8.92 3.34
CA PHE A 80 -22.50 -8.74 1.96
C PHE A 80 -21.95 -9.80 1.01
N ALA A 81 -20.71 -10.29 1.24
CA ALA A 81 -20.17 -11.41 0.48
C ALA A 81 -21.00 -12.69 0.69
N THR A 82 -21.44 -12.96 1.92
CA THR A 82 -22.29 -14.12 2.24
C THR A 82 -23.67 -14.02 1.58
N ILE A 83 -24.26 -12.80 1.54
CA ILE A 83 -25.60 -12.61 0.95
C ILE A 83 -25.56 -12.62 -0.57
N PHE A 84 -24.58 -11.92 -1.17
CA PHE A 84 -24.56 -11.70 -2.62
C PHE A 84 -23.87 -12.80 -3.40
N TRP A 85 -22.85 -13.46 -2.81
CA TRP A 85 -22.07 -14.53 -3.44
C TRP A 85 -21.83 -15.69 -2.47
N PRO A 86 -22.88 -16.37 -1.98
CA PRO A 86 -22.78 -17.40 -0.95
C PRO A 86 -21.90 -18.59 -1.36
N THR A 87 -22.00 -19.05 -2.61
CA THR A 87 -21.19 -20.17 -3.10
C THR A 87 -19.70 -19.81 -3.17
N PHE A 88 -19.37 -18.60 -3.66
CA PHE A 88 -17.98 -18.11 -3.65
C PHE A 88 -17.44 -18.02 -2.23
N TRP A 89 -18.21 -17.38 -1.33
CA TRP A 89 -17.78 -17.17 0.04
C TRP A 89 -17.60 -18.48 0.81
N TYR A 90 -18.54 -19.40 0.67
CA TYR A 90 -18.42 -20.74 1.23
C TYR A 90 -17.19 -21.48 0.71
N THR A 91 -16.92 -21.41 -0.58
CA THR A 91 -15.76 -22.05 -1.22
C THR A 91 -14.45 -21.50 -0.66
N ILE A 92 -14.30 -20.17 -0.59
CA ILE A 92 -13.08 -19.51 -0.08
C ILE A 92 -12.84 -19.87 1.39
N ILE A 93 -13.88 -19.83 2.24
CA ILE A 93 -13.74 -20.22 3.66
C ILE A 93 -13.38 -21.70 3.79
N ARG A 94 -14.02 -22.57 3.02
CA ARG A 94 -13.75 -24.02 3.10
C ARG A 94 -12.30 -24.35 2.73
N ILE A 95 -11.80 -23.76 1.66
CA ILE A 95 -10.42 -24.01 1.20
C ILE A 95 -9.39 -23.36 2.13
N ASN A 96 -9.66 -22.16 2.61
CA ASN A 96 -8.78 -21.39 3.47
C ASN A 96 -9.26 -21.38 4.93
N PHE A 97 -9.85 -22.50 5.41
CA PHE A 97 -10.38 -22.58 6.77
C PHE A 97 -9.36 -22.19 7.83
N TRP A 98 -8.15 -22.72 7.74
CA TRP A 98 -7.11 -22.45 8.73
C TRP A 98 -6.59 -21.02 8.72
N PRO A 99 -6.30 -20.38 7.58
CA PRO A 99 -6.05 -18.95 7.54
C PRO A 99 -7.12 -18.11 8.23
N PHE A 100 -8.40 -18.31 7.91
CA PHE A 100 -9.49 -17.57 8.55
C PHE A 100 -9.66 -17.87 10.03
N PHE A 101 -9.49 -19.14 10.44
CA PHE A 101 -9.57 -19.54 11.85
C PHE A 101 -8.45 -18.91 12.67
N LEU A 102 -7.21 -18.94 12.18
CA LEU A 102 -6.06 -18.32 12.85
C LEU A 102 -6.19 -16.78 12.82
N GLU A 103 -6.74 -16.21 11.76
CA GLU A 103 -7.01 -14.78 11.66
C GLU A 103 -7.99 -14.32 12.75
N ALA A 104 -9.07 -15.06 13.01
CA ALA A 104 -9.99 -14.77 14.10
C ALA A 104 -9.31 -14.80 15.48
N ILE A 105 -8.38 -15.73 15.71
CA ILE A 105 -7.58 -15.78 16.94
C ILE A 105 -6.67 -14.55 17.02
N THR A 106 -5.95 -14.23 15.97
CA THR A 106 -5.04 -13.06 15.95
C THR A 106 -5.78 -11.75 16.05
N PHE A 107 -7.00 -11.66 15.52
CA PHE A 107 -7.89 -10.53 15.74
C PHE A 107 -8.19 -10.32 17.24
N ALA A 108 -8.53 -11.39 17.95
CA ALA A 108 -8.74 -11.34 19.41
C ALA A 108 -7.47 -10.96 20.17
N LEU A 109 -6.31 -11.49 19.78
CA LEU A 109 -5.01 -11.10 20.35
C LEU A 109 -4.67 -9.63 20.08
N THR A 110 -4.99 -9.13 18.90
CA THR A 110 -4.81 -7.70 18.57
C THR A 110 -5.61 -6.82 19.53
N ILE A 111 -6.86 -7.16 19.82
CA ILE A 111 -7.68 -6.45 20.81
C ILE A 111 -7.04 -6.52 22.20
N LEU A 112 -6.57 -7.72 22.58
CA LEU A 112 -5.95 -7.99 23.89
C LEU A 112 -4.68 -7.15 24.10
N TYR A 113 -3.90 -6.85 23.06
CA TYR A 113 -2.70 -6.03 23.18
C TYR A 113 -2.98 -4.54 22.96
N LEU A 114 -3.88 -4.18 22.04
CA LEU A 114 -4.18 -2.80 21.66
C LEU A 114 -4.73 -1.98 22.84
N PHE A 115 -5.76 -2.49 23.49
CA PHE A 115 -6.41 -1.71 24.56
C PHE A 115 -5.54 -1.56 25.81
N PRO A 116 -4.87 -2.60 26.35
CA PRO A 116 -3.90 -2.40 27.40
C PRO A 116 -2.78 -1.44 27.00
N TRP A 117 -2.17 -1.57 25.83
CA TRP A 117 -1.14 -0.66 25.34
C TRP A 117 -1.65 0.79 25.33
N TYR A 118 -2.83 1.07 24.79
CA TYR A 118 -3.39 2.42 24.75
C TYR A 118 -3.77 2.96 26.14
N PHE A 119 -4.47 2.18 26.98
CA PHE A 119 -4.98 2.67 28.25
C PHE A 119 -3.92 2.74 29.36
N THR A 120 -2.81 2.04 29.24
CA THR A 120 -1.73 2.06 30.24
C THR A 120 -0.63 3.08 29.91
N TRP A 121 -0.75 3.87 28.85
CA TRP A 121 0.28 4.82 28.40
C TRP A 121 0.87 5.66 29.53
N HIS A 122 0.04 6.27 30.34
CA HIS A 122 0.47 7.09 31.48
C HIS A 122 0.73 6.26 32.76
N ARG A 123 0.03 5.12 32.93
CA ARG A 123 0.19 4.26 34.10
C ARG A 123 1.54 3.54 34.12
N LEU A 124 2.05 3.18 32.97
CA LEU A 124 3.34 2.51 32.78
C LEU A 124 4.47 3.51 32.45
N ALA A 125 4.30 4.81 32.71
CA ALA A 125 5.33 5.81 32.45
C ALA A 125 6.68 5.52 33.12
N ASN A 126 6.67 4.84 34.30
CA ASN A 126 7.89 4.39 35.00
C ASN A 126 8.41 3.03 34.49
N PHE A 127 7.64 2.31 33.69
CA PHE A 127 7.97 0.99 33.14
C PHE A 127 7.85 1.00 31.62
N ARG A 128 8.42 1.99 30.97
CA ARG A 128 8.25 2.24 29.52
C ARG A 128 8.64 1.06 28.63
N TRP A 129 9.65 0.28 29.01
CA TRP A 129 10.03 -0.93 28.27
C TRP A 129 8.95 -2.02 28.33
N VAL A 130 8.26 -2.16 29.46
CA VAL A 130 7.09 -3.05 29.59
C VAL A 130 5.94 -2.55 28.71
N HIS A 131 5.69 -1.25 28.69
CA HIS A 131 4.69 -0.64 27.81
C HIS A 131 5.03 -0.87 26.33
N LEU A 132 6.26 -0.62 25.92
CA LEU A 132 6.72 -0.86 24.55
C LEU A 132 6.60 -2.34 24.16
N SER A 133 6.79 -3.30 25.09
CA SER A 133 6.62 -4.73 24.80
C SER A 133 5.17 -5.09 24.45
N LEU A 134 4.18 -4.39 25.03
CA LEU A 134 2.77 -4.53 24.61
C LEU A 134 2.56 -4.03 23.19
N GLY A 135 3.15 -2.89 22.82
CA GLY A 135 3.14 -2.39 21.46
C GLY A 135 3.83 -3.31 20.46
N ALA A 136 4.97 -3.89 20.84
CA ALA A 136 5.67 -4.88 20.03
C ALA A 136 4.83 -6.15 19.80
N ALA A 137 4.17 -6.67 20.85
CA ALA A 137 3.25 -7.79 20.73
C ALA A 137 2.05 -7.48 19.84
N LEU A 138 1.52 -6.26 19.93
CA LEU A 138 0.47 -5.75 19.05
C LEU A 138 0.92 -5.79 17.57
N ILE A 139 2.11 -5.27 17.26
CA ILE A 139 2.64 -5.28 15.89
C ILE A 139 2.79 -6.70 15.36
N VAL A 140 3.37 -7.61 16.15
CA VAL A 140 3.50 -9.02 15.75
C VAL A 140 2.13 -9.63 15.45
N SER A 141 1.13 -9.37 16.31
CA SER A 141 -0.23 -9.88 16.12
C SER A 141 -0.86 -9.33 14.83
N VAL A 142 -0.73 -8.03 14.58
CA VAL A 142 -1.31 -7.36 13.41
C VAL A 142 -0.64 -7.81 12.11
N TYR A 143 0.67 -7.96 12.08
CA TYR A 143 1.37 -8.47 10.89
C TYR A 143 1.03 -9.93 10.61
N PHE A 144 0.93 -10.75 11.65
CA PHE A 144 0.51 -12.13 11.48
C PHE A 144 -0.94 -12.22 10.95
N GLN A 145 -1.85 -11.37 11.48
CA GLN A 145 -3.21 -11.25 10.97
C GLN A 145 -3.24 -10.87 9.48
N GLN A 146 -2.43 -9.89 9.07
CA GLN A 146 -2.30 -9.49 7.66
C GLN A 146 -1.79 -10.65 6.80
N SER A 147 -0.71 -11.32 7.22
CA SER A 147 -0.13 -12.44 6.48
C SER A 147 -1.13 -13.58 6.26
N LEU A 148 -2.01 -13.86 7.23
CA LEU A 148 -3.06 -14.86 7.09
C LEU A 148 -4.09 -14.48 6.01
N ILE A 149 -4.47 -13.22 5.92
CA ILE A 149 -5.35 -12.72 4.85
C ILE A 149 -4.63 -12.68 3.51
N ASP A 150 -3.32 -12.42 3.51
CA ASP A 150 -2.51 -12.46 2.29
C ASP A 150 -2.36 -13.89 1.73
N VAL A 151 -2.39 -14.91 2.57
CA VAL A 151 -2.51 -16.31 2.15
C VAL A 151 -3.79 -16.51 1.32
N VAL A 152 -4.93 -16.04 1.81
CA VAL A 152 -6.22 -16.13 1.09
C VAL A 152 -6.16 -15.35 -0.22
N ALA A 153 -5.63 -14.14 -0.15
CA ALA A 153 -5.48 -13.28 -1.32
C ALA A 153 -4.55 -13.90 -2.38
N ALA A 154 -3.42 -14.48 -1.98
CA ALA A 154 -2.51 -15.19 -2.87
C ALA A 154 -3.17 -16.41 -3.52
N TYR A 155 -3.95 -17.17 -2.75
CA TYR A 155 -4.72 -18.30 -3.28
C TYR A 155 -5.70 -17.89 -4.39
N MET A 156 -6.35 -16.76 -4.25
CA MET A 156 -7.29 -16.27 -5.28
C MET A 156 -6.60 -15.96 -6.61
N LEU A 157 -5.32 -15.59 -6.59
CA LEU A 157 -4.53 -15.28 -7.79
C LEU A 157 -3.77 -16.50 -8.32
N THR A 158 -3.25 -17.32 -7.42
CA THR A 158 -2.42 -18.49 -7.71
C THR A 158 -3.01 -19.67 -6.97
N SER A 159 -4.06 -20.28 -7.54
CA SER A 159 -4.76 -21.39 -6.92
C SER A 159 -3.87 -22.63 -6.89
N VAL A 160 -3.73 -23.23 -5.72
CA VAL A 160 -3.01 -24.49 -5.50
C VAL A 160 -4.00 -25.62 -5.21
N PRO A 161 -3.72 -26.89 -5.57
CA PRO A 161 -4.62 -27.98 -5.28
C PRO A 161 -4.93 -28.09 -3.78
N PRO A 162 -6.22 -28.22 -3.38
CA PRO A 162 -6.63 -28.20 -1.98
C PRO A 162 -6.18 -29.42 -1.16
N ALA A 163 -5.68 -30.46 -1.81
CA ALA A 163 -5.26 -31.70 -1.17
C ALA A 163 -4.06 -31.55 -0.20
N LEU A 164 -3.39 -30.40 -0.20
CA LEU A 164 -2.21 -30.16 0.63
C LEU A 164 -2.40 -28.89 1.46
N PHE A 165 -3.00 -29.03 2.63
CA PHE A 165 -3.23 -28.01 3.64
C PHE A 165 -2.06 -26.99 3.79
N LEU A 166 -0.83 -27.49 3.89
CA LEU A 166 0.34 -26.64 4.04
C LEU A 166 0.67 -25.82 2.78
N ARG A 167 0.26 -26.25 1.58
CA ARG A 167 0.56 -25.53 0.35
C ARG A 167 -0.15 -24.19 0.24
N VAL A 168 -1.28 -24.01 0.91
CA VAL A 168 -1.99 -22.73 0.94
C VAL A 168 -1.10 -21.66 1.59
N PHE A 169 -0.43 -21.99 2.70
CA PHE A 169 0.48 -21.10 3.40
C PHE A 169 1.80 -20.87 2.64
N PHE A 170 2.27 -21.87 1.88
CA PHE A 170 3.50 -21.79 1.08
C PHE A 170 3.24 -21.49 -0.39
N ASN A 171 2.13 -20.80 -0.68
CA ASN A 171 1.90 -20.27 -2.02
C ASN A 171 3.03 -19.31 -2.41
N PRO A 172 3.64 -19.42 -3.59
CA PRO A 172 4.81 -18.65 -3.98
C PRO A 172 4.59 -17.13 -3.94
N THR A 173 3.36 -16.67 -4.14
CA THR A 173 3.04 -15.25 -4.14
C THR A 173 2.74 -14.68 -2.75
N VAL A 174 2.70 -15.48 -1.66
CA VAL A 174 2.38 -14.99 -0.30
C VAL A 174 3.46 -14.06 0.22
N ILE A 175 4.71 -14.51 0.30
CA ILE A 175 5.80 -13.74 0.89
C ILE A 175 6.04 -12.42 0.14
N PRO A 176 6.17 -12.41 -1.19
CA PRO A 176 6.32 -11.15 -1.94
C PRO A 176 5.13 -10.20 -1.77
N LEU A 177 3.90 -10.71 -1.72
CA LEU A 177 2.70 -9.92 -1.47
C LEU A 177 2.74 -9.28 -0.08
N ASP A 178 3.01 -10.07 0.96
CA ASP A 178 3.03 -9.65 2.35
C ASP A 178 4.11 -8.58 2.59
N MET A 179 5.32 -8.80 2.09
CA MET A 179 6.40 -7.81 2.14
C MET A 179 6.02 -6.51 1.42
N HIS A 180 5.42 -6.62 0.23
CA HIS A 180 4.96 -5.46 -0.53
C HIS A 180 3.90 -4.66 0.23
N ARG A 181 2.97 -5.34 0.90
CA ARG A 181 1.91 -4.71 1.69
C ARG A 181 2.44 -4.07 2.96
N ILE A 182 3.23 -4.78 3.78
CA ILE A 182 3.79 -4.23 5.03
C ILE A 182 4.52 -2.91 4.77
N VAL A 183 5.39 -2.90 3.77
CA VAL A 183 6.16 -1.70 3.40
C VAL A 183 5.25 -0.61 2.86
N GLY A 184 4.24 -0.97 2.05
CA GLY A 184 3.23 -0.06 1.51
C GLY A 184 2.36 0.57 2.59
N ASP A 185 1.92 -0.21 3.56
CA ASP A 185 1.04 0.23 4.64
C ASP A 185 1.73 1.26 5.54
N ILE A 186 3.01 1.04 5.88
CA ILE A 186 3.80 2.00 6.66
C ILE A 186 4.06 3.28 5.85
N SER A 187 4.40 3.14 4.57
CA SER A 187 4.59 4.29 3.67
C SER A 187 3.32 5.12 3.56
N PHE A 188 2.18 4.48 3.34
CA PHE A 188 0.87 5.11 3.24
C PHE A 188 0.51 5.87 4.51
N ALA A 189 0.64 5.24 5.69
CA ALA A 189 0.39 5.88 6.96
C ALA A 189 1.30 7.11 7.17
N GLY A 190 2.57 7.02 6.78
CA GLY A 190 3.51 8.14 6.83
C GLY A 190 3.03 9.35 6.02
N PHE A 191 2.57 9.15 4.78
CA PHE A 191 2.00 10.22 3.96
C PHE A 191 0.69 10.79 4.53
N VAL A 192 -0.18 9.96 5.10
CA VAL A 192 -1.42 10.43 5.75
C VAL A 192 -1.11 11.25 6.99
N VAL A 193 -0.14 10.81 7.82
CA VAL A 193 0.35 11.57 8.99
C VAL A 193 0.94 12.91 8.55
N ALA A 194 1.69 12.93 7.43
CA ALA A 194 2.22 14.16 6.85
C ALA A 194 1.10 15.14 6.44
N GLY A 195 0.09 14.64 5.75
CA GLY A 195 -1.08 15.43 5.34
C GLY A 195 -1.89 15.94 6.53
N TYR A 196 -2.10 15.11 7.55
CA TYR A 196 -2.77 15.54 8.79
C TYR A 196 -1.97 16.63 9.51
N GLY A 197 -0.65 16.49 9.62
CA GLY A 197 0.25 17.51 10.15
C GLY A 197 0.10 18.82 9.40
N ALA A 198 0.08 18.77 8.07
CA ALA A 198 -0.13 19.96 7.23
C ALA A 198 -1.50 20.61 7.45
N PHE A 199 -2.55 19.81 7.49
CA PHE A 199 -3.91 20.30 7.76
C PHE A 199 -4.00 21.04 9.10
N ARG A 200 -3.42 20.45 10.15
CA ARG A 200 -3.40 21.05 11.49
C ARG A 200 -2.50 22.29 11.53
N THR A 201 -1.36 22.29 10.83
CA THR A 201 -0.47 23.45 10.70
C THR A 201 -1.20 24.66 10.11
N LEU A 202 -1.99 24.45 9.06
CA LEU A 202 -2.75 25.53 8.41
C LEU A 202 -3.88 26.09 9.27
N ARG A 203 -4.42 25.28 10.20
CA ARG A 203 -5.55 25.66 11.07
C ARG A 203 -5.14 26.11 12.48
N ALA A 204 -3.93 25.78 12.93
CA ALA A 204 -3.46 26.12 14.27
C ALA A 204 -3.33 27.63 14.45
N ARG A 205 -3.93 28.15 15.53
CA ARG A 205 -3.86 29.57 15.90
C ARG A 205 -2.59 29.88 16.69
N GLU A 206 -2.21 28.98 17.59
CA GLU A 206 -1.03 29.13 18.45
C GLU A 206 0.25 28.75 17.71
N ALA A 207 1.30 29.56 17.86
CA ALA A 207 2.60 29.32 17.20
C ALA A 207 3.25 27.98 17.63
N LYS A 208 3.08 27.61 18.94
CA LYS A 208 3.63 26.36 19.49
C LYS A 208 2.96 25.13 18.85
N GLU A 209 1.64 25.14 18.75
CA GLU A 209 0.88 24.06 18.09
C GLU A 209 1.23 23.97 16.59
N ARG A 210 1.31 25.11 15.93
CA ARG A 210 1.69 25.20 14.52
C ARG A 210 3.07 24.60 14.28
N GLY A 211 4.03 24.91 15.16
CA GLY A 211 5.37 24.34 15.10
C GLY A 211 5.39 22.84 15.27
N TYR A 212 4.64 22.31 16.21
CA TYR A 212 4.52 20.88 16.46
C TYR A 212 3.94 20.13 15.23
N TYR A 213 2.85 20.63 14.66
CA TYR A 213 2.22 19.96 13.52
C TYR A 213 3.04 20.07 12.22
N ASP A 214 3.75 21.17 11.99
CA ASP A 214 4.68 21.30 10.87
C ASP A 214 5.86 20.31 11.00
N TRP A 215 6.41 20.16 12.22
CA TRP A 215 7.43 19.15 12.54
C TRP A 215 6.90 17.72 12.35
N MET A 216 5.70 17.45 12.86
CA MET A 216 5.01 16.16 12.68
C MET A 216 4.80 15.84 11.20
N GLY A 217 4.34 16.81 10.39
CA GLY A 217 4.17 16.65 8.96
C GLY A 217 5.46 16.28 8.23
N SER A 218 6.56 16.96 8.60
CA SER A 218 7.90 16.62 8.07
C SER A 218 8.36 15.22 8.47
N LEU A 219 8.09 14.79 9.71
CA LEU A 219 8.48 13.47 10.19
C LEU A 219 7.66 12.36 9.53
N GLY A 220 6.35 12.59 9.37
CA GLY A 220 5.46 11.69 8.62
C GLY A 220 5.91 11.51 7.18
N LEU A 221 6.30 12.59 6.49
CA LEU A 221 6.85 12.50 5.14
C LEU A 221 8.13 11.67 5.08
N ILE A 222 9.07 11.89 6.01
CA ILE A 222 10.34 11.12 6.06
C ILE A 222 10.04 9.64 6.28
N ALA A 223 9.14 9.30 7.21
CA ALA A 223 8.73 7.92 7.44
C ALA A 223 8.07 7.31 6.20
N GLY A 224 7.13 8.02 5.56
CA GLY A 224 6.50 7.57 4.33
C GLY A 224 7.49 7.31 3.20
N LEU A 225 8.44 8.22 3.00
CA LEU A 225 9.49 8.09 1.98
C LEU A 225 10.46 6.95 2.26
N ALA A 226 10.86 6.76 3.52
CA ALA A 226 11.82 5.71 3.90
C ALA A 226 11.32 4.32 3.45
N PHE A 227 10.04 4.04 3.63
CA PHE A 227 9.43 2.79 3.19
C PHE A 227 9.07 2.82 1.70
N MET A 228 8.67 3.97 1.14
CA MET A 228 8.41 4.09 -0.29
C MET A 228 9.66 3.83 -1.15
N PHE A 229 10.87 4.10 -0.66
CA PHE A 229 12.10 3.77 -1.40
C PHE A 229 12.30 2.27 -1.61
N LEU A 230 11.74 1.43 -0.75
CA LEU A 230 11.79 -0.03 -0.87
C LEU A 230 10.73 -0.58 -1.84
N GLN A 231 9.61 0.13 -2.02
CA GLN A 231 8.46 -0.33 -2.79
C GLN A 231 8.76 -0.71 -4.25
N PRO A 232 9.57 0.03 -5.03
CA PRO A 232 9.85 -0.36 -6.40
C PRO A 232 10.60 -1.69 -6.50
N ALA A 233 11.56 -1.95 -5.61
CA ALA A 233 12.31 -3.20 -5.61
C ALA A 233 11.42 -4.39 -5.21
N ILE A 234 10.68 -4.27 -4.11
CA ILE A 234 9.76 -5.31 -3.63
C ILE A 234 8.61 -5.52 -4.62
N GLY A 235 8.11 -4.43 -5.23
CA GLY A 235 7.05 -4.50 -6.24
C GLY A 235 7.48 -5.21 -7.52
N ILE A 236 8.73 -5.03 -7.96
CA ILE A 236 9.30 -5.74 -9.10
C ILE A 236 9.43 -7.23 -8.77
N GLU A 237 9.91 -7.58 -7.57
CA GLU A 237 10.01 -8.96 -7.10
C GLU A 237 8.64 -9.63 -7.07
N TYR A 238 7.64 -8.99 -6.48
CA TYR A 238 6.26 -9.49 -6.46
C TYR A 238 5.70 -9.69 -7.88
N LEU A 239 6.00 -8.76 -8.78
CA LEU A 239 5.57 -8.82 -10.17
C LEU A 239 6.21 -10.00 -10.92
N GLN A 240 7.49 -10.28 -10.67
CA GLN A 240 8.20 -11.43 -11.23
C GLN A 240 7.61 -12.75 -10.72
N GLU A 241 7.24 -12.80 -9.44
CA GLU A 241 6.62 -13.98 -8.86
C GLU A 241 5.22 -14.24 -9.45
N ILE A 242 4.41 -13.18 -9.66
CA ILE A 242 3.13 -13.32 -10.38
C ILE A 242 3.38 -13.82 -11.82
N ARG A 243 4.41 -13.32 -12.48
CA ARG A 243 4.76 -13.77 -13.85
C ARG A 243 5.10 -15.24 -13.90
N SER A 244 5.83 -15.76 -12.91
CA SER A 244 6.24 -17.17 -12.86
C SER A 244 5.09 -18.08 -12.44
N ALA A 245 4.33 -17.69 -11.41
CA ALA A 245 3.30 -18.53 -10.81
C ALA A 245 1.92 -18.42 -11.50
N SER A 246 1.63 -17.28 -12.13
CA SER A 246 0.33 -16.99 -12.79
C SER A 246 0.55 -16.16 -14.06
N PRO A 247 1.22 -16.69 -15.10
CA PRO A 247 1.59 -15.92 -16.30
C PRO A 247 0.40 -15.34 -17.05
N GLY A 248 -0.75 -15.99 -17.02
CA GLY A 248 -2.00 -15.46 -17.59
C GLY A 248 -2.50 -14.24 -16.86
N ALA A 249 -2.54 -14.23 -15.50
CA ALA A 249 -2.91 -13.08 -14.71
C ALA A 249 -1.92 -11.91 -14.90
N PHE A 250 -0.62 -12.23 -14.97
CA PHE A 250 0.40 -11.24 -15.33
C PHE A 250 0.14 -10.63 -16.71
N SER A 251 -0.20 -11.46 -17.71
CA SER A 251 -0.52 -10.99 -19.06
C SER A 251 -1.75 -10.06 -19.07
N VAL A 252 -2.82 -10.42 -18.35
CA VAL A 252 -4.02 -9.58 -18.21
C VAL A 252 -3.67 -8.22 -17.58
N MET A 253 -2.86 -8.22 -16.53
CA MET A 253 -2.44 -7.00 -15.84
C MET A 253 -1.57 -6.10 -16.73
N MET A 254 -0.64 -6.69 -17.51
CA MET A 254 0.35 -5.95 -18.29
C MET A 254 -0.10 -5.61 -19.72
N ARG A 255 -1.02 -6.38 -20.29
CA ARG A 255 -1.43 -6.28 -21.70
C ARG A 255 -2.94 -6.28 -21.91
N GLY A 256 -3.73 -6.59 -20.88
CA GLY A 256 -5.18 -6.61 -20.95
C GLY A 256 -5.81 -5.23 -21.11
N HIS A 257 -7.12 -5.21 -21.28
CA HIS A 257 -7.92 -3.98 -21.46
C HIS A 257 -7.68 -2.92 -20.37
N ASN A 258 -7.47 -3.36 -19.13
CA ASN A 258 -7.26 -2.48 -17.97
C ASN A 258 -5.77 -2.23 -17.64
N SER A 259 -4.85 -2.59 -18.52
CA SER A 259 -3.40 -2.41 -18.29
C SER A 259 -2.97 -0.93 -18.15
N TRP A 260 -3.77 0.02 -18.67
CA TRP A 260 -3.58 1.45 -18.46
C TRP A 260 -3.62 1.88 -16.98
N LEU A 261 -4.28 1.10 -16.11
CA LEU A 261 -4.30 1.32 -14.67
C LEU A 261 -2.91 1.18 -14.05
N PHE A 262 -2.10 0.28 -14.58
CA PHE A 262 -0.72 0.13 -14.14
C PHE A 262 0.13 1.35 -14.52
N LEU A 263 -0.12 1.95 -15.69
CA LEU A 263 0.50 3.20 -16.09
C LEU A 263 0.10 4.35 -15.14
N LEU A 264 -1.19 4.40 -14.76
CA LEU A 264 -1.70 5.36 -13.78
C LEU A 264 -1.03 5.16 -12.40
N GLN A 265 -0.79 3.91 -11.98
CA GLN A 265 -0.05 3.60 -10.75
C GLN A 265 1.37 4.16 -10.80
N VAL A 266 2.08 3.96 -11.91
CA VAL A 266 3.44 4.50 -12.11
C VAL A 266 3.43 6.03 -12.08
N LEU A 267 2.42 6.66 -12.66
CA LEU A 267 2.23 8.12 -12.58
C LEU A 267 2.04 8.58 -11.13
N PHE A 268 1.17 7.92 -10.36
CA PHE A 268 0.96 8.28 -8.94
C PHE A 268 2.23 8.10 -8.12
N LEU A 269 2.95 7.01 -8.32
CA LEU A 269 4.25 6.79 -7.70
C LEU A 269 5.23 7.92 -8.03
N SER A 270 5.32 8.30 -9.31
CA SER A 270 6.18 9.40 -9.78
C SER A 270 5.79 10.74 -9.14
N ILE A 271 4.49 11.02 -9.00
CA ILE A 271 3.99 12.22 -8.31
C ILE A 271 4.40 12.20 -6.83
N LEU A 272 4.26 11.06 -6.13
CA LEU A 272 4.67 10.94 -4.73
C LEU A 272 6.16 11.24 -4.56
N PHE A 273 7.03 10.73 -5.43
CA PHE A 273 8.46 11.03 -5.38
C PHE A 273 8.77 12.50 -5.67
N VAL A 274 8.31 13.01 -6.81
CA VAL A 274 8.62 14.38 -7.26
C VAL A 274 8.05 15.42 -6.30
N ALA A 275 6.79 15.28 -5.88
CA ALA A 275 6.17 16.24 -4.96
C ALA A 275 6.82 16.21 -3.57
N SER A 276 7.28 15.05 -3.10
CA SER A 276 8.06 14.98 -1.86
C SER A 276 9.37 15.76 -1.96
N MET A 277 10.07 15.68 -3.08
CA MET A 277 11.28 16.47 -3.31
C MET A 277 10.98 17.96 -3.44
N VAL A 278 9.84 18.33 -4.04
CA VAL A 278 9.36 19.73 -4.06
C VAL A 278 9.12 20.23 -2.65
N TYR A 279 8.48 19.45 -1.77
CA TYR A 279 8.31 19.80 -0.37
C TYR A 279 9.65 20.05 0.31
N ILE A 280 10.61 19.13 0.17
CA ILE A 280 11.97 19.26 0.75
C ILE A 280 12.63 20.56 0.26
N LEU A 281 12.58 20.84 -1.03
CA LEU A 281 13.15 22.05 -1.63
C LEU A 281 12.49 23.32 -1.07
N LEU A 282 11.17 23.34 -0.93
CA LEU A 282 10.43 24.47 -0.36
C LEU A 282 10.83 24.72 1.11
N GLN A 283 10.97 23.65 1.92
CA GLN A 283 11.39 23.76 3.31
C GLN A 283 12.82 24.32 3.43
N VAL A 284 13.75 23.87 2.59
CA VAL A 284 15.14 24.38 2.59
C VAL A 284 15.20 25.83 2.14
N ARG A 285 14.45 26.21 1.09
CA ARG A 285 14.38 27.63 0.64
C ARG A 285 13.76 28.54 1.70
N LYS A 286 12.76 28.07 2.43
CA LYS A 286 12.11 28.77 3.54
C LYS A 286 13.11 29.12 4.65
N SER A 287 14.07 28.23 4.93
CA SER A 287 15.10 28.43 5.95
C SER A 287 16.14 29.51 5.58
N GLY A 288 16.17 29.99 4.33
CA GLY A 288 17.18 30.92 3.84
C GLY A 288 18.56 30.29 3.66
N ALA A 289 18.67 28.95 3.74
CA ALA A 289 19.94 28.25 3.63
C ALA A 289 20.50 28.29 2.22
N SER A 290 21.81 28.60 2.11
CA SER A 290 22.55 28.46 0.85
C SER A 290 22.74 26.96 0.52
N GLY A 291 22.62 26.58 -0.75
CA GLY A 291 22.91 25.21 -1.19
C GLY A 291 21.71 24.41 -1.70
N ALA A 292 20.55 25.06 -1.89
CA ALA A 292 19.38 24.45 -2.53
C ALA A 292 19.63 23.97 -3.98
N ARG A 293 20.79 24.36 -4.60
CA ARG A 293 21.15 23.97 -5.98
C ARG A 293 21.28 22.45 -6.16
N TRP A 294 21.86 21.74 -5.19
CA TRP A 294 21.98 20.28 -5.25
C TRP A 294 20.62 19.58 -5.18
N LEU A 295 19.73 20.07 -4.30
CA LEU A 295 18.36 19.57 -4.23
C LEU A 295 17.58 19.86 -5.51
N THR A 296 17.83 21.01 -6.16
CA THR A 296 17.24 21.33 -7.47
C THR A 296 17.75 20.37 -8.55
N GLY A 297 19.05 20.05 -8.56
CA GLY A 297 19.62 19.06 -9.47
C GLY A 297 19.01 17.66 -9.28
N LEU A 298 18.87 17.20 -8.04
CA LEU A 298 18.23 15.93 -7.72
C LEU A 298 16.76 15.91 -8.13
N LEU A 299 16.04 17.02 -7.94
CA LEU A 299 14.65 17.17 -8.40
C LEU A 299 14.53 17.06 -9.93
N ILE A 300 15.47 17.65 -10.69
CA ILE A 300 15.50 17.52 -12.15
C ILE A 300 15.72 16.07 -12.55
N VAL A 301 16.64 15.35 -11.90
CA VAL A 301 16.86 13.91 -12.14
C VAL A 301 15.59 13.12 -11.86
N ALA A 302 14.89 13.39 -10.75
CA ALA A 302 13.63 12.72 -10.42
C ALA A 302 12.54 13.00 -11.46
N ILE A 303 12.40 14.24 -11.93
CA ILE A 303 11.42 14.60 -12.97
C ILE A 303 11.73 13.90 -14.29
N LEU A 304 12.97 13.91 -14.75
CA LEU A 304 13.37 13.21 -15.97
C LEU A 304 13.14 11.70 -15.86
N SER A 305 13.47 11.10 -14.71
CA SER A 305 13.20 9.69 -14.42
C SER A 305 11.69 9.41 -14.44
N ALA A 306 10.87 10.26 -13.83
CA ALA A 306 9.42 10.14 -13.82
C ALA A 306 8.82 10.19 -15.24
N LEU A 307 9.27 11.13 -16.06
CA LEU A 307 8.85 11.25 -17.45
C LEU A 307 9.20 10.02 -18.29
N LEU A 308 10.39 9.43 -18.06
CA LEU A 308 10.79 8.18 -18.70
C LEU A 308 9.95 7.00 -18.22
N LEU A 309 9.61 6.93 -16.94
CA LEU A 309 8.79 5.86 -16.37
C LEU A 309 7.37 5.85 -16.90
N VAL A 310 6.74 7.02 -16.96
CA VAL A 310 5.35 7.20 -17.40
C VAL A 310 5.21 7.10 -18.93
N GLN A 311 6.32 7.15 -19.67
CA GLN A 311 6.31 7.05 -21.12
C GLN A 311 5.77 5.68 -21.58
N PRO A 312 4.62 5.65 -22.31
CA PRO A 312 3.99 4.38 -22.73
C PRO A 312 4.72 3.71 -23.92
N ARG A 313 5.53 4.46 -24.65
CA ARG A 313 6.24 3.96 -25.83
C ARG A 313 7.58 3.34 -25.45
N VAL A 314 7.98 2.34 -26.22
CA VAL A 314 9.34 1.82 -26.19
C VAL A 314 10.28 2.84 -26.87
N ILE A 315 11.33 3.22 -26.17
CA ILE A 315 12.42 4.03 -26.74
C ILE A 315 13.49 3.04 -27.22
N GLY A 316 13.55 2.80 -28.53
CA GLY A 316 14.53 1.89 -29.13
C GLY A 316 14.10 1.29 -30.46
N PRO A 317 14.99 0.59 -31.17
CA PRO A 317 14.79 0.15 -32.56
C PRO A 317 13.85 -1.04 -32.76
N SER A 318 13.33 -1.70 -31.71
CA SER A 318 12.50 -2.88 -31.87
C SER A 318 11.02 -2.53 -32.07
N GLN A 319 10.55 -2.62 -33.30
CA GLN A 319 9.14 -2.45 -33.66
C GLN A 319 8.23 -3.49 -32.99
N GLU A 320 8.75 -4.67 -32.68
CA GLU A 320 8.02 -5.78 -32.06
C GLU A 320 7.46 -5.44 -30.67
N TYR A 321 8.11 -4.54 -29.92
CA TYR A 321 7.68 -4.12 -28.60
C TYR A 321 6.74 -2.92 -28.61
N MET A 322 6.59 -2.23 -29.72
CA MET A 322 5.87 -0.96 -29.78
C MET A 322 4.38 -1.09 -29.46
N TRP A 323 3.75 -2.17 -29.91
CA TRP A 323 2.33 -2.45 -29.65
C TRP A 323 2.09 -3.02 -28.25
N VAL A 324 2.96 -3.90 -27.80
CA VAL A 324 2.88 -4.56 -26.50
C VAL A 324 3.02 -3.56 -25.36
N ASN A 325 3.80 -2.50 -25.55
CA ASN A 325 4.10 -1.51 -24.50
C ASN A 325 3.38 -0.19 -24.69
N TRP A 326 2.49 -0.07 -25.65
CA TRP A 326 1.72 1.14 -25.88
C TRP A 326 0.95 1.59 -24.62
N VAL A 327 0.39 0.64 -23.88
CA VAL A 327 -0.48 0.90 -22.72
C VAL A 327 0.26 0.71 -21.40
N ASN A 328 1.33 -0.12 -21.37
CA ASN A 328 2.04 -0.43 -20.15
C ASN A 328 3.56 -0.37 -20.30
N PRO A 329 4.20 0.67 -19.72
CA PRO A 329 5.65 0.86 -19.84
C PRO A 329 6.48 -0.20 -19.11
N ILE A 330 5.92 -0.92 -18.13
CA ILE A 330 6.61 -1.96 -17.36
C ILE A 330 6.43 -3.34 -18.01
N GLY A 331 5.41 -3.50 -18.84
CA GLY A 331 5.07 -4.81 -19.45
C GLY A 331 6.20 -5.49 -20.21
N ALA A 332 7.11 -4.73 -20.79
CA ALA A 332 8.30 -5.27 -21.47
C ALA A 332 9.52 -5.39 -20.55
N MET A 333 9.46 -4.89 -19.32
CA MET A 333 10.58 -4.93 -18.35
C MET A 333 11.90 -4.45 -18.97
N GLN A 334 11.85 -3.33 -19.69
CA GLN A 334 12.99 -2.83 -20.43
C GLN A 334 14.09 -2.27 -19.54
N PRO A 335 15.37 -2.48 -19.84
CA PRO A 335 16.50 -2.07 -18.99
C PRO A 335 16.46 -0.58 -18.58
N TRP A 336 16.12 0.31 -19.49
CA TRP A 336 16.09 1.75 -19.20
C TRP A 336 14.96 2.16 -18.24
N LYS A 337 13.86 1.37 -18.12
CA LYS A 337 12.84 1.58 -17.09
C LYS A 337 13.41 1.30 -15.69
N TYR A 338 14.22 0.26 -15.54
CA TYR A 338 14.92 0.01 -14.27
C TYR A 338 15.92 1.14 -13.94
N ILE A 339 16.63 1.67 -14.95
CA ILE A 339 17.53 2.82 -14.76
C ILE A 339 16.73 4.04 -14.32
N ALA A 340 15.56 4.30 -14.91
CA ALA A 340 14.69 5.38 -14.51
C ALA A 340 14.15 5.21 -13.08
N PHE A 341 13.73 4.01 -12.68
CA PHE A 341 13.35 3.71 -11.29
C PHE A 341 14.52 3.94 -10.33
N ALA A 342 15.71 3.45 -10.66
CA ALA A 342 16.90 3.67 -9.85
C ALA A 342 17.24 5.16 -9.74
N GLY A 343 17.20 5.91 -10.85
CA GLY A 343 17.43 7.35 -10.86
C GLY A 343 16.45 8.12 -9.98
N MET A 344 15.16 7.79 -10.04
CA MET A 344 14.13 8.40 -9.20
C MET A 344 14.35 8.06 -7.71
N THR A 345 14.59 6.79 -7.39
CA THR A 345 14.77 6.32 -6.02
C THR A 345 16.06 6.89 -5.39
N LEU A 346 17.20 6.80 -6.08
CA LEU A 346 18.48 7.28 -5.58
C LEU A 346 18.49 8.81 -5.40
N SER A 347 17.89 9.55 -6.33
CA SER A 347 17.74 11.01 -6.17
C SER A 347 16.86 11.37 -4.97
N GLY A 348 15.80 10.62 -4.73
CA GLY A 348 14.93 10.78 -3.56
C GLY A 348 15.67 10.48 -2.26
N ILE A 349 16.40 9.36 -2.17
CA ILE A 349 17.20 8.99 -1.01
C ILE A 349 18.25 10.09 -0.72
N ALA A 350 18.98 10.54 -1.75
CA ALA A 350 19.97 11.61 -1.59
C ALA A 350 19.34 12.92 -1.11
N ALA A 351 18.15 13.29 -1.63
CA ALA A 351 17.44 14.48 -1.19
C ALA A 351 17.00 14.38 0.28
N VAL A 352 16.46 13.24 0.72
CA VAL A 352 16.09 13.01 2.13
C VAL A 352 17.33 13.02 3.02
N ALA A 353 18.42 12.37 2.63
CA ALA A 353 19.66 12.35 3.40
C ALA A 353 20.24 13.77 3.59
N ILE A 354 20.31 14.57 2.52
CA ILE A 354 20.73 15.97 2.58
C ILE A 354 19.79 16.80 3.46
N TYR A 355 18.49 16.61 3.32
CA TYR A 355 17.49 17.34 4.10
C TYR A 355 17.60 17.03 5.59
N THR A 356 17.63 15.75 5.95
CA THR A 356 17.67 15.32 7.36
C THR A 356 18.99 15.62 8.02
N GLY A 357 20.12 15.38 7.34
CA GLY A 357 21.45 15.55 7.91
C GLY A 357 21.92 17.01 7.98
N LYS A 358 21.49 17.87 7.04
CA LYS A 358 22.02 19.23 6.94
C LYS A 358 21.03 20.32 7.31
N TYR A 359 19.76 20.16 6.94
CA TYR A 359 18.83 21.28 7.00
C TYR A 359 17.75 21.14 8.08
N ARG A 360 17.26 19.93 8.33
CA ARG A 360 16.09 19.70 9.19
C ARG A 360 16.29 20.24 10.62
N GLY A 361 17.49 20.11 11.20
CA GLY A 361 17.80 20.57 12.55
C GLY A 361 17.75 22.09 12.74
N GLY A 362 17.95 22.84 11.64
CA GLY A 362 17.95 24.32 11.65
C GLY A 362 16.63 24.95 11.19
N LEU A 363 15.60 24.15 10.91
CA LEU A 363 14.31 24.67 10.42
C LEU A 363 13.51 25.37 11.53
N ARG A 364 12.88 26.47 11.16
CA ARG A 364 11.87 27.14 12.01
C ARG A 364 10.49 26.55 11.72
N TRP A 365 10.06 25.67 12.59
CA TRP A 365 8.78 24.99 12.46
C TRP A 365 7.60 25.95 12.67
N GLY A 366 6.53 25.75 11.92
CA GLY A 366 5.32 26.54 11.99
C GLY A 366 5.36 27.89 11.27
N TYR A 367 6.44 28.19 10.55
CA TYR A 367 6.58 29.43 9.79
C TYR A 367 5.90 29.31 8.41
N LEU A 368 4.78 30.04 8.19
CA LEU A 368 3.94 29.94 6.99
C LEU A 368 4.22 31.00 5.92
N GLU A 369 5.06 32.00 6.23
CA GLU A 369 5.47 33.02 5.26
C GLU A 369 6.50 32.44 4.25
N ARG A 370 6.82 33.19 3.21
CA ARG A 370 7.82 32.86 2.19
C ARG A 370 7.68 31.42 1.62
N GLY A 371 6.44 31.02 1.24
CA GLY A 371 6.20 29.69 0.67
C GLY A 371 5.89 28.58 1.67
N GLY A 372 5.86 28.86 2.96
CA GLY A 372 5.54 27.86 3.99
C GLY A 372 4.13 27.30 3.86
N ARG A 373 3.14 28.08 3.38
CA ARG A 373 1.81 27.52 3.04
C ARG A 373 1.85 26.58 1.86
N GLY A 374 2.67 26.88 0.84
CA GLY A 374 2.85 26.01 -0.32
C GLY A 374 3.36 24.61 0.05
N SER A 375 4.33 24.52 0.98
CA SER A 375 4.81 23.23 1.46
C SER A 375 3.72 22.41 2.16
N GLN A 376 2.79 23.05 2.89
CA GLN A 376 1.68 22.33 3.51
C GLN A 376 0.66 21.81 2.48
N TYR A 377 0.36 22.59 1.43
CA TYR A 377 -0.50 22.10 0.35
C TYR A 377 0.12 20.92 -0.41
N VAL A 378 1.44 20.89 -0.56
CA VAL A 378 2.14 19.72 -1.12
C VAL A 378 1.93 18.48 -0.26
N LEU A 379 2.06 18.58 1.08
CA LEU A 379 1.80 17.44 1.98
C LEU A 379 0.34 16.96 1.92
N LEU A 380 -0.62 17.87 1.83
CA LEU A 380 -2.03 17.50 1.64
C LEU A 380 -2.24 16.74 0.32
N GLY A 381 -1.65 17.24 -0.75
CA GLY A 381 -1.67 16.56 -2.06
C GLY A 381 -1.06 15.17 -1.99
N LEU A 382 0.09 15.03 -1.33
CA LEU A 382 0.76 13.73 -1.15
C LEU A 382 -0.12 12.71 -0.40
N ALA A 383 -0.82 13.12 0.66
CA ALA A 383 -1.74 12.24 1.38
C ALA A 383 -2.90 11.78 0.49
N LEU A 384 -3.46 12.67 -0.36
CA LEU A 384 -4.51 12.31 -1.31
C LEU A 384 -4.00 11.36 -2.38
N PHE A 385 -2.84 11.61 -2.97
CA PHE A 385 -2.24 10.73 -3.97
C PHE A 385 -1.85 9.37 -3.38
N ALA A 386 -1.34 9.33 -2.14
CA ALA A 386 -1.06 8.06 -1.45
C ALA A 386 -2.34 7.25 -1.21
N SER A 387 -3.45 7.91 -0.82
CA SER A 387 -4.75 7.24 -0.65
C SER A 387 -5.29 6.71 -1.98
N GLY A 388 -5.20 7.50 -3.05
CA GLY A 388 -5.56 7.07 -4.40
C GLY A 388 -4.70 5.91 -4.90
N MET A 389 -3.40 5.92 -4.58
CA MET A 389 -2.46 4.84 -4.91
C MET A 389 -2.85 3.52 -4.26
N MET A 390 -3.20 3.53 -2.96
CA MET A 390 -3.65 2.33 -2.24
C MET A 390 -4.93 1.72 -2.84
N ALA A 391 -5.92 2.56 -3.17
CA ALA A 391 -7.13 2.11 -3.86
C ALA A 391 -6.81 1.50 -5.22
N LEU A 392 -5.96 2.17 -6.00
CA LEU A 392 -5.58 1.75 -7.34
C LEU A 392 -4.83 0.41 -7.34
N MET A 393 -3.92 0.19 -6.39
CA MET A 393 -3.16 -1.06 -6.25
C MET A 393 -4.09 -2.25 -6.00
N GLY A 394 -5.05 -2.11 -5.08
CA GLY A 394 -6.07 -3.13 -4.83
C GLY A 394 -6.90 -3.43 -6.08
N TYR A 395 -7.33 -2.39 -6.79
CA TYR A 395 -8.13 -2.52 -7.99
C TYR A 395 -7.35 -3.18 -9.15
N ILE A 396 -6.09 -2.84 -9.38
CA ILE A 396 -5.23 -3.47 -10.39
C ILE A 396 -5.10 -4.97 -10.13
N ARG A 397 -4.85 -5.35 -8.88
CA ARG A 397 -4.72 -6.74 -8.49
C ARG A 397 -5.99 -7.53 -8.73
N GLU A 398 -7.15 -6.99 -8.36
CA GLU A 398 -8.44 -7.63 -8.59
C GLU A 398 -8.73 -7.79 -10.09
N ASN A 399 -8.40 -6.77 -10.90
CA ASN A 399 -8.57 -6.83 -12.35
C ASN A 399 -7.63 -7.82 -13.04
N SER A 400 -6.49 -8.16 -12.45
CA SER A 400 -5.55 -9.13 -13.03
C SER A 400 -6.13 -10.53 -13.16
N ARG A 401 -7.19 -10.86 -12.41
CA ARG A 401 -7.87 -12.16 -12.41
C ARG A 401 -9.06 -12.24 -13.36
N ILE A 402 -9.49 -11.15 -13.96
CA ILE A 402 -10.66 -11.16 -14.86
C ILE A 402 -10.44 -12.18 -16.00
N PRO A 403 -11.42 -13.05 -16.30
CA PRO A 403 -12.82 -13.04 -15.80
C PRO A 403 -13.10 -13.93 -14.57
N TYR A 404 -12.11 -14.22 -13.75
CA TYR A 404 -12.23 -15.13 -12.61
C TYR A 404 -12.36 -14.41 -11.26
N LEU A 405 -13.09 -15.00 -10.31
CA LEU A 405 -13.03 -14.72 -8.87
C LEU A 405 -11.88 -15.46 -8.20
N ILE A 406 -11.77 -16.77 -8.49
CA ILE A 406 -10.62 -17.60 -8.16
C ILE A 406 -10.01 -18.02 -9.50
N TYR A 407 -8.78 -17.63 -9.72
CA TYR A 407 -8.14 -17.78 -11.02
C TYR A 407 -8.19 -19.22 -11.55
N TYR A 408 -8.70 -19.42 -12.76
CA TYR A 408 -9.02 -20.68 -13.43
C TYR A 408 -10.05 -21.61 -12.73
N GLN A 409 -10.55 -21.28 -11.56
CA GLN A 409 -11.47 -22.16 -10.82
C GLN A 409 -12.91 -21.66 -10.79
N GLN A 410 -13.10 -20.37 -10.57
CA GLN A 410 -14.45 -19.80 -10.45
C GLN A 410 -14.53 -18.48 -11.21
N ARG A 411 -15.51 -18.40 -12.11
CA ARG A 411 -15.72 -17.23 -12.97
C ARG A 411 -16.57 -16.16 -12.28
N LEU A 412 -16.27 -14.91 -12.60
CA LEU A 412 -17.00 -13.73 -12.10
C LEU A 412 -18.44 -13.64 -12.61
N ASP A 413 -18.70 -14.16 -13.82
CA ASP A 413 -20.05 -14.21 -14.42
C ASP A 413 -20.91 -15.39 -13.89
N GLN A 414 -20.31 -16.33 -13.19
CA GLN A 414 -20.96 -17.49 -12.58
C GLN A 414 -20.50 -17.70 -11.12
N PRO A 415 -20.69 -16.71 -10.23
CA PRO A 415 -20.16 -16.78 -8.86
C PRO A 415 -20.82 -17.87 -8.02
N GLU A 416 -22.03 -18.34 -8.42
CA GLU A 416 -22.79 -19.39 -7.74
C GLU A 416 -22.49 -20.81 -8.25
N ARG A 417 -21.64 -20.95 -9.27
CA ARG A 417 -21.19 -22.25 -9.72
C ARG A 417 -20.05 -22.74 -8.85
N PHE A 418 -20.17 -23.97 -8.33
CA PHE A 418 -19.06 -24.59 -7.60
C PHE A 418 -17.83 -24.73 -8.50
N PRO A 419 -16.65 -24.33 -8.03
CA PRO A 419 -15.44 -24.42 -8.84
C PRO A 419 -15.05 -25.86 -9.10
N GLU A 420 -14.64 -26.14 -10.31
CA GLU A 420 -13.88 -27.33 -10.62
C GLU A 420 -12.46 -27.10 -10.12
N LEU A 421 -12.06 -27.85 -9.08
CA LEU A 421 -10.72 -27.70 -8.46
C LEU A 421 -9.65 -28.24 -9.41
N ARG A 422 -9.27 -27.44 -10.39
CA ARG A 422 -8.19 -27.75 -11.35
C ARG A 422 -6.91 -27.05 -10.91
N PRO A 423 -5.74 -27.68 -11.08
CA PRO A 423 -4.47 -26.98 -10.92
C PRO A 423 -4.35 -25.84 -11.93
N THR A 424 -3.70 -24.75 -11.53
CA THR A 424 -3.38 -23.65 -12.46
C THR A 424 -2.52 -24.23 -13.60
N PRO A 425 -2.86 -23.99 -14.88
CA PRO A 425 -2.04 -24.48 -15.98
C PRO A 425 -0.61 -23.98 -15.86
N THR A 426 0.35 -24.90 -15.88
CA THR A 426 1.77 -24.55 -16.00
C THR A 426 2.07 -24.14 -17.43
N PRO A 427 2.87 -23.09 -17.66
CA PRO A 427 3.27 -22.71 -19.01
C PRO A 427 4.05 -23.86 -19.66
N GLY A 428 3.72 -24.21 -20.89
CA GLY A 428 4.54 -25.10 -21.70
C GLY A 428 5.91 -24.48 -21.98
N PRO A 429 6.94 -25.29 -22.23
CA PRO A 429 8.30 -24.83 -22.51
C PRO A 429 8.37 -24.12 -23.87
N GLY A 430 7.94 -22.88 -23.96
CA GLY A 430 8.07 -22.16 -25.24
C GLY A 430 7.04 -21.08 -25.54
N GLY A 431 6.06 -20.83 -24.71
CA GLY A 431 4.99 -19.97 -25.17
C GLY A 431 4.41 -18.99 -24.19
N PHE A 432 4.60 -17.72 -24.43
CA PHE A 432 3.61 -16.70 -24.10
C PHE A 432 2.43 -16.73 -25.09
N GLY A 433 2.04 -17.93 -25.53
CA GLY A 433 0.84 -18.16 -26.32
C GLY A 433 -0.38 -17.92 -25.44
N VAL A 434 -1.27 -17.08 -25.89
CA VAL A 434 -2.63 -16.90 -25.38
C VAL A 434 -3.43 -18.16 -25.77
N GLU A 435 -3.05 -19.33 -25.26
CA GLU A 435 -3.87 -20.52 -25.38
C GLU A 435 -4.89 -20.51 -24.26
N GLY A 436 -6.14 -20.28 -24.64
CA GLY A 436 -7.30 -20.45 -23.77
C GLY A 436 -8.10 -19.20 -23.44
N GLN A 437 -8.07 -18.15 -24.25
CA GLN A 437 -9.26 -17.31 -24.34
C GLN A 437 -10.33 -18.14 -25.06
N PRO A 438 -11.48 -18.48 -24.43
CA PRO A 438 -12.60 -18.94 -25.19
C PRO A 438 -12.91 -17.82 -26.18
N GLU A 439 -12.91 -18.15 -27.46
CA GLU A 439 -13.40 -17.27 -28.53
C GLU A 439 -14.74 -16.71 -28.07
N GLY A 440 -14.72 -15.42 -27.69
CA GLY A 440 -15.90 -14.67 -27.41
C GLY A 440 -16.68 -14.55 -28.69
N GLY A 441 -17.71 -15.36 -28.83
CA GLY A 441 -18.70 -15.19 -29.88
C GLY A 441 -19.15 -13.73 -29.86
N ALA A 442 -18.94 -13.07 -30.97
CA ALA A 442 -19.60 -11.85 -31.32
C ALA A 442 -21.10 -12.07 -31.26
N GLN A 443 -21.78 -11.39 -30.33
CA GLN A 443 -23.12 -10.82 -30.50
C GLN A 443 -23.35 -9.77 -29.41
#